data_ca4840248cf1fe7d3843f0fbf85a59ae
#
_entry.id   ca4840248cf1fe7d3843f0fbf85a59ae
#
_cell.length_a   1.000
_cell.length_b   1.000
_cell.length_c   1.000
_cell.angle_alpha   90.00
_cell.angle_beta   90.00
_cell.angle_gamma   90.00
#
_symmetry.space_group_name_H-M   'P 1'
#
loop_
_entity.id
_entity.type
_entity.pdbx_description
1 polymer ?
#
loop_
_entity_poly.entity_id
_entity_poly.type
_entity_poly.pdbx_seq_one_letter_code
_entity_poly.pdbx_strand_id
1 'polypeptide(L)'
;MSEAALVATGLTRRFGGLVANDDVSITLAHGRIHALLGPNGAGKSTLINLLSGDLKPSAGSIRLGTREIAGLTADQRSRLGLGRSYQKTNIFGTFTVHENCRLAAQSRRQHPWRVFADARADRATSEVAEAALATAGLGDRHDRIANTMSHGEQRQLEIAMVLATGARVLLLDEPLAGMGSQESANMVSLLRRLAPDHAILLVEHDMDAVFAVADEITVMVGGRVLESGAPEAIRASAAVREAYLGNDLSVDS
;
A
#
# COMPACT_ATOMS: atom_id res chain seq x y z
N MET A 1 -1.79 -4.42 -23.37
CA MET A 1 -1.79 -3.27 -22.45
C MET A 1 -2.55 -3.72 -21.20
N SER A 2 -1.94 -3.67 -20.03
CA SER A 2 -2.59 -4.04 -18.76
C SER A 2 -3.71 -3.04 -18.46
N GLU A 3 -4.87 -3.53 -17.99
CA GLU A 3 -6.02 -2.68 -17.66
C GLU A 3 -5.68 -1.81 -16.43
N ALA A 4 -6.02 -0.52 -16.49
CA ALA A 4 -5.81 0.41 -15.38
C ALA A 4 -6.77 0.07 -14.24
N ALA A 5 -6.23 -0.32 -13.07
CA ALA A 5 -7.00 -0.65 -11.88
C ALA A 5 -7.37 0.60 -11.08
N LEU A 6 -6.44 1.57 -10.98
CA LEU A 6 -6.67 2.86 -10.33
C LEU A 6 -6.02 3.97 -11.16
N VAL A 7 -6.76 5.06 -11.38
CA VAL A 7 -6.29 6.24 -12.10
C VAL A 7 -6.56 7.48 -11.25
N ALA A 8 -5.52 8.23 -10.95
CA ALA A 8 -5.60 9.54 -10.33
C ALA A 8 -5.15 10.59 -11.34
N THR A 9 -5.92 11.66 -11.49
CA THR A 9 -5.64 12.72 -12.47
C THR A 9 -5.71 14.09 -11.79
N GLY A 10 -4.64 14.87 -11.90
CA GLY A 10 -4.57 16.26 -11.46
C GLY A 10 -4.76 16.44 -9.95
N LEU A 11 -4.34 15.46 -9.13
CA LEU A 11 -4.56 15.52 -7.68
C LEU A 11 -3.80 16.69 -7.06
N THR A 12 -4.56 17.57 -6.44
CA THR A 12 -4.02 18.70 -5.69
C THR A 12 -4.51 18.64 -4.25
N ARG A 13 -3.60 18.85 -3.29
CA ARG A 13 -3.94 19.00 -1.88
C ARG A 13 -3.26 20.22 -1.28
N ARG A 14 -4.09 21.08 -0.69
CA ARG A 14 -3.66 22.31 0.01
C ARG A 14 -3.97 22.19 1.49
N PHE A 15 -3.04 22.65 2.33
CA PHE A 15 -3.20 22.82 3.77
C PHE A 15 -2.93 24.30 4.09
N GLY A 16 -3.99 25.12 4.14
CA GLY A 16 -3.80 26.58 4.19
C GLY A 16 -3.00 27.09 3.00
N GLY A 17 -1.86 27.72 3.28
CA GLY A 17 -0.94 28.24 2.25
C GLY A 17 0.01 27.18 1.65
N LEU A 18 0.12 25.99 2.27
CA LEU A 18 1.02 24.94 1.80
C LEU A 18 0.32 24.07 0.75
N VAL A 19 0.95 23.86 -0.40
CA VAL A 19 0.53 22.90 -1.42
C VAL A 19 1.36 21.63 -1.27
N ALA A 20 0.76 20.58 -0.68
CA ALA A 20 1.46 19.33 -0.42
C ALA A 20 1.49 18.37 -1.63
N ASN A 21 0.46 18.42 -2.49
CA ASN A 21 0.46 17.84 -3.82
C ASN A 21 -0.09 18.86 -4.80
N ASP A 22 0.51 18.97 -5.97
CA ASP A 22 0.17 19.93 -7.01
C ASP A 22 0.14 19.26 -8.37
N ASP A 23 -1.07 19.07 -8.89
CA ASP A 23 -1.34 18.46 -10.21
C ASP A 23 -0.72 17.06 -10.40
N VAL A 24 -0.79 16.20 -9.36
CA VAL A 24 -0.21 14.85 -9.40
C VAL A 24 -1.15 13.90 -10.13
N SER A 25 -0.61 13.22 -11.16
CA SER A 25 -1.31 12.16 -11.88
C SER A 25 -0.53 10.85 -11.79
N ILE A 26 -1.21 9.74 -11.49
CA ILE A 26 -0.62 8.41 -11.40
C ILE A 26 -1.64 7.35 -11.84
N THR A 27 -1.16 6.30 -12.51
CA THR A 27 -1.98 5.18 -12.95
C THR A 27 -1.40 3.88 -12.41
N LEU A 28 -2.20 3.09 -11.73
CA LEU A 28 -1.83 1.75 -11.28
C LEU A 28 -2.47 0.72 -12.20
N ALA A 29 -1.66 -0.09 -12.83
CA ALA A 29 -2.10 -1.14 -13.74
C ALA A 29 -2.24 -2.47 -12.99
N HIS A 30 -3.25 -3.25 -13.34
CA HIS A 30 -3.41 -4.61 -12.82
C HIS A 30 -2.22 -5.49 -13.25
N GLY A 31 -1.77 -6.35 -12.35
CA GLY A 31 -0.64 -7.23 -12.61
C GLY A 31 0.73 -6.54 -12.51
N ARG A 32 0.81 -5.34 -11.92
CA ARG A 32 2.06 -4.56 -11.83
C ARG A 32 2.30 -3.95 -10.45
N ILE A 33 3.58 -3.76 -10.16
CA ILE A 33 4.07 -3.01 -9.00
C ILE A 33 4.55 -1.64 -9.48
N HIS A 34 3.85 -0.60 -9.06
CA HIS A 34 4.22 0.79 -9.29
C HIS A 34 4.85 1.34 -8.01
N ALA A 35 6.11 1.73 -8.05
CA ALA A 35 6.78 2.33 -6.91
C ALA A 35 6.69 3.87 -6.93
N LEU A 36 6.51 4.46 -5.75
CA LEU A 36 6.52 5.89 -5.53
C LEU A 36 7.73 6.26 -4.69
N LEU A 37 8.67 6.97 -5.30
CA LEU A 37 9.90 7.44 -4.69
C LEU A 37 9.91 8.97 -4.52
N GLY A 38 10.83 9.47 -3.72
CA GLY A 38 11.08 10.88 -3.53
C GLY A 38 11.66 11.17 -2.15
N PRO A 39 12.32 12.32 -1.98
CA PRO A 39 12.88 12.74 -0.69
C PRO A 39 11.79 12.94 0.38
N ASN A 40 12.22 13.15 1.63
CA ASN A 40 11.31 13.50 2.71
C ASN A 40 10.61 14.83 2.39
N GLY A 41 9.31 14.90 2.67
CA GLY A 41 8.51 16.09 2.32
C GLY A 41 8.08 16.19 0.85
N ALA A 42 8.43 15.22 -0.01
CA ALA A 42 8.03 15.22 -1.43
C ALA A 42 6.52 15.11 -1.69
N GLY A 43 5.70 14.81 -0.66
CA GLY A 43 4.25 14.66 -0.80
C GLY A 43 3.75 13.22 -0.94
N LYS A 44 4.62 12.20 -0.83
CA LYS A 44 4.27 10.77 -0.96
C LYS A 44 3.17 10.34 0.01
N SER A 45 3.36 10.63 1.31
CA SER A 45 2.37 10.27 2.35
C SER A 45 1.05 11.01 2.15
N THR A 46 1.08 12.24 1.62
CA THR A 46 -0.14 12.97 1.26
C THR A 46 -0.82 12.28 0.08
N LEU A 47 -0.09 11.88 -0.95
CA LEU A 47 -0.66 11.21 -2.12
C LEU A 47 -1.31 9.87 -1.72
N ILE A 48 -0.63 9.02 -0.94
CA ILE A 48 -1.22 7.75 -0.50
C ILE A 48 -2.48 7.97 0.36
N ASN A 49 -2.51 9.02 1.21
CA ASN A 49 -3.69 9.40 1.98
C ASN A 49 -4.86 9.90 1.08
N LEU A 50 -4.56 10.57 -0.03
CA LEU A 50 -5.56 10.96 -1.02
C LEU A 50 -6.13 9.72 -1.73
N LEU A 51 -5.27 8.79 -2.14
CA LEU A 51 -5.67 7.56 -2.84
C LEU A 51 -6.47 6.62 -1.93
N SER A 52 -6.12 6.51 -0.64
CA SER A 52 -6.84 5.66 0.32
C SER A 52 -8.17 6.24 0.79
N GLY A 53 -8.36 7.57 0.71
CA GLY A 53 -9.54 8.26 1.19
C GLY A 53 -9.46 8.76 2.63
N ASP A 54 -8.26 8.70 3.25
CA ASP A 54 -7.98 9.31 4.56
C ASP A 54 -7.92 10.84 4.46
N LEU A 55 -7.58 11.34 3.26
CA LEU A 55 -7.66 12.75 2.90
C LEU A 55 -8.53 12.95 1.65
N LYS A 56 -9.28 14.06 1.61
CA LYS A 56 -10.00 14.48 0.41
C LYS A 56 -9.10 15.37 -0.45
N PRO A 57 -9.06 15.20 -1.78
CA PRO A 57 -8.36 16.11 -2.66
C PRO A 57 -9.01 17.50 -2.64
N SER A 58 -8.20 18.55 -2.85
CA SER A 58 -8.67 19.92 -3.09
C SER A 58 -9.11 20.08 -4.55
N ALA A 59 -8.48 19.34 -5.48
CA ALA A 59 -8.83 19.27 -6.90
C ALA A 59 -8.34 17.93 -7.47
N GLY A 60 -8.81 17.59 -8.67
CA GLY A 60 -8.50 16.33 -9.36
C GLY A 60 -9.55 15.25 -9.15
N SER A 61 -9.31 14.09 -9.75
CA SER A 61 -10.21 12.94 -9.71
C SER A 61 -9.48 11.64 -9.40
N ILE A 62 -10.17 10.65 -8.84
CA ILE A 62 -9.63 9.32 -8.56
C ILE A 62 -10.66 8.29 -9.00
N ARG A 63 -10.29 7.41 -9.94
CA ARG A 63 -11.15 6.33 -10.40
C ARG A 63 -10.56 4.97 -10.03
N LEU A 64 -11.41 4.09 -9.53
CA LEU A 64 -11.12 2.67 -9.31
C LEU A 64 -11.88 1.88 -10.39
N GLY A 65 -11.17 1.36 -11.36
CA GLY A 65 -11.75 0.91 -12.62
C GLY A 65 -12.52 2.04 -13.30
N THR A 66 -13.82 1.86 -13.51
CA THR A 66 -14.71 2.87 -14.12
C THR A 66 -15.35 3.81 -13.10
N ARG A 67 -15.24 3.54 -11.79
CA ARG A 67 -15.96 4.25 -10.73
C ARG A 67 -15.15 5.40 -10.16
N GLU A 68 -15.73 6.61 -10.12
CA GLU A 68 -15.17 7.76 -9.41
C GLU A 68 -15.26 7.54 -7.88
N ILE A 69 -14.14 7.73 -7.16
CA ILE A 69 -14.04 7.47 -5.72
C ILE A 69 -13.49 8.63 -4.90
N ALA A 70 -13.15 9.80 -5.49
CA ALA A 70 -12.54 10.92 -4.78
C ALA A 70 -13.38 11.40 -3.59
N GLY A 71 -14.71 11.34 -3.70
CA GLY A 71 -15.63 11.72 -2.63
C GLY A 71 -15.90 10.66 -1.56
N LEU A 72 -15.41 9.41 -1.76
CA LEU A 72 -15.67 8.29 -0.87
C LEU A 72 -14.69 8.26 0.30
N THR A 73 -15.16 7.78 1.46
CA THR A 73 -14.33 7.53 2.66
C THR A 73 -13.46 6.28 2.49
N ALA A 74 -12.44 6.12 3.34
CA ALA A 74 -11.53 4.97 3.28
C ALA A 74 -12.25 3.62 3.40
N ASP A 75 -13.24 3.50 4.29
CA ASP A 75 -14.03 2.27 4.44
C ASP A 75 -14.87 1.96 3.19
N GLN A 76 -15.44 2.99 2.54
CA GLN A 76 -16.16 2.83 1.29
C GLN A 76 -15.25 2.37 0.15
N ARG A 77 -14.02 2.93 0.06
CA ARG A 77 -13.02 2.49 -0.92
C ARG A 77 -12.53 1.07 -0.63
N SER A 78 -12.34 0.72 0.64
CA SER A 78 -11.97 -0.64 1.04
C SER A 78 -13.02 -1.66 0.56
N ARG A 79 -14.31 -1.38 0.74
CA ARG A 79 -15.41 -2.23 0.24
C ARG A 79 -15.43 -2.38 -1.28
N LEU A 80 -14.84 -1.44 -2.01
CA LEU A 80 -14.70 -1.49 -3.47
C LEU A 80 -13.44 -2.26 -3.91
N GLY A 81 -12.60 -2.69 -2.96
CA GLY A 81 -11.41 -3.49 -3.25
C GLY A 81 -10.11 -2.70 -3.27
N LEU A 82 -10.05 -1.53 -2.62
CA LEU A 82 -8.82 -0.80 -2.38
C LEU A 82 -8.36 -1.06 -0.94
N GLY A 83 -7.20 -1.71 -0.77
CA GLY A 83 -6.61 -1.99 0.53
C GLY A 83 -5.39 -1.13 0.79
N ARG A 84 -5.14 -0.80 2.06
CA ARG A 84 -3.96 -0.05 2.48
C ARG A 84 -3.29 -0.68 3.69
N SER A 85 -1.96 -0.81 3.66
CA SER A 85 -1.14 -0.93 4.86
C SER A 85 -0.71 0.44 5.36
N TYR A 86 -0.42 0.57 6.65
CA TYR A 86 0.00 1.83 7.24
C TYR A 86 1.46 1.74 7.68
N GLN A 87 2.15 2.88 7.74
CA GLN A 87 3.54 2.96 8.18
C GLN A 87 3.74 2.38 9.59
N LYS A 88 2.80 2.61 10.52
CA LYS A 88 2.77 1.93 11.82
C LYS A 88 1.98 0.63 11.70
N THR A 89 2.57 -0.46 12.13
CA THR A 89 1.93 -1.79 12.13
C THR A 89 0.59 -1.74 12.86
N ASN A 90 -0.48 -2.04 12.16
CA ASN A 90 -1.86 -1.94 12.67
C ASN A 90 -2.46 -3.34 12.85
N ILE A 91 -1.91 -4.10 13.81
CA ILE A 91 -2.36 -5.45 14.17
C ILE A 91 -2.88 -5.48 15.61
N PHE A 92 -3.76 -6.42 15.91
CA PHE A 92 -4.20 -6.71 17.27
C PHE A 92 -3.16 -7.64 17.92
N GLY A 93 -2.18 -7.05 18.60
CA GLY A 93 -0.99 -7.73 19.10
C GLY A 93 -1.27 -8.90 20.07
N THR A 94 -2.36 -8.83 20.83
CA THR A 94 -2.80 -9.88 21.78
C THR A 94 -3.62 -11.01 21.12
N PHE A 95 -4.01 -10.85 19.87
CA PHE A 95 -4.76 -11.82 19.10
C PHE A 95 -3.80 -12.76 18.37
N THR A 96 -4.30 -13.93 18.00
CA THR A 96 -3.56 -14.84 17.12
C THR A 96 -3.47 -14.26 15.71
N VAL A 97 -2.53 -14.77 14.92
CA VAL A 97 -2.37 -14.48 13.50
C VAL A 97 -3.67 -14.72 12.74
N HIS A 98 -4.33 -15.85 13.00
CA HIS A 98 -5.60 -16.20 12.39
C HIS A 98 -6.74 -15.25 12.79
N GLU A 99 -6.85 -14.89 14.08
CA GLU A 99 -7.87 -13.96 14.57
C GLU A 99 -7.75 -12.58 13.94
N ASN A 100 -6.53 -12.07 13.73
CA ASN A 100 -6.27 -10.81 13.02
C ASN A 100 -6.83 -10.83 11.59
N CYS A 101 -6.48 -11.87 10.81
CA CYS A 101 -6.97 -12.01 9.43
C CYS A 101 -8.47 -12.25 9.37
N ARG A 102 -9.03 -13.00 10.33
CA ARG A 102 -10.46 -13.26 10.40
C ARG A 102 -11.26 -11.97 10.65
N LEU A 103 -10.78 -11.08 11.53
CA LEU A 103 -11.39 -9.77 11.74
C LEU A 103 -11.38 -8.92 10.45
N ALA A 104 -10.27 -8.94 9.72
CA ALA A 104 -10.18 -8.24 8.44
C ALA A 104 -11.18 -8.81 7.41
N ALA A 105 -11.28 -10.13 7.30
CA ALA A 105 -12.24 -10.82 6.42
C ALA A 105 -13.71 -10.51 6.79
N GLN A 106 -14.03 -10.38 8.08
CA GLN A 106 -15.36 -10.02 8.54
C GLN A 106 -15.80 -8.62 8.09
N SER A 107 -14.87 -7.68 7.91
CA SER A 107 -15.18 -6.30 7.54
C SER A 107 -15.99 -6.18 6.24
N ARG A 108 -15.86 -7.14 5.32
CA ARG A 108 -16.64 -7.22 4.07
C ARG A 108 -18.02 -7.84 4.23
N ARG A 109 -18.25 -8.61 5.30
CA ARG A 109 -19.45 -9.43 5.51
C ARG A 109 -20.36 -8.88 6.61
N GLN A 110 -20.17 -7.63 7.03
CA GLN A 110 -20.98 -7.02 8.08
C GLN A 110 -22.46 -6.98 7.68
N HIS A 111 -23.21 -7.94 8.24
CA HIS A 111 -24.67 -7.87 8.32
C HIS A 111 -25.04 -7.31 9.70
N PRO A 112 -25.65 -6.12 9.79
CA PRO A 112 -26.00 -5.47 11.07
C PRO A 112 -26.80 -6.35 12.02
N TRP A 113 -27.51 -7.33 11.49
CA TRP A 113 -28.41 -8.22 12.23
C TRP A 113 -27.76 -9.47 12.80
N ARG A 114 -26.46 -9.74 12.55
CA ARG A 114 -25.73 -10.92 13.05
C ARG A 114 -24.89 -10.65 14.30
N VAL A 115 -25.27 -9.65 15.10
CA VAL A 115 -24.52 -9.24 16.31
C VAL A 115 -24.42 -10.36 17.36
N PHE A 116 -25.34 -11.32 17.35
CA PHE A 116 -25.37 -12.45 18.28
C PHE A 116 -24.87 -13.78 17.66
N ALA A 117 -24.41 -13.79 16.41
CA ALA A 117 -23.85 -14.99 15.81
C ALA A 117 -22.42 -15.23 16.33
N ASP A 118 -22.12 -16.47 16.71
CA ASP A 118 -20.74 -16.83 17.07
C ASP A 118 -19.83 -16.62 15.85
N ALA A 119 -18.97 -15.63 15.97
CA ALA A 119 -18.03 -15.27 14.90
C ALA A 119 -17.04 -16.42 14.60
N ARG A 120 -16.78 -17.34 15.54
CA ARG A 120 -15.94 -18.53 15.35
C ARG A 120 -16.61 -19.60 14.50
N ALA A 121 -17.93 -19.59 14.44
CA ALA A 121 -18.71 -20.53 13.62
C ALA A 121 -18.81 -20.11 12.13
N ASP A 122 -18.34 -18.90 11.75
CA ASP A 122 -18.34 -18.46 10.36
C ASP A 122 -17.15 -19.07 9.59
N ARG A 123 -17.38 -20.31 9.12
CA ARG A 123 -16.39 -21.09 8.37
C ARG A 123 -15.90 -20.37 7.12
N ALA A 124 -16.78 -19.66 6.41
CA ALA A 124 -16.40 -18.97 5.18
C ALA A 124 -15.46 -17.76 5.44
N THR A 125 -15.58 -17.08 6.59
CA THR A 125 -14.63 -16.05 7.01
C THR A 125 -13.28 -16.64 7.40
N SER A 126 -13.28 -17.82 8.07
CA SER A 126 -12.04 -18.52 8.41
C SER A 126 -11.30 -19.02 7.17
N GLU A 127 -11.99 -19.57 6.17
CA GLU A 127 -11.40 -20.00 4.90
C GLU A 127 -10.72 -18.83 4.15
N VAL A 128 -11.34 -17.64 4.15
CA VAL A 128 -10.72 -16.42 3.57
C VAL A 128 -9.47 -16.02 4.34
N ALA A 129 -9.51 -16.07 5.68
CA ALA A 129 -8.36 -15.75 6.52
C ALA A 129 -7.20 -16.73 6.29
N GLU A 130 -7.48 -18.03 6.24
CA GLU A 130 -6.50 -19.07 5.97
C GLU A 130 -5.84 -18.90 4.60
N ALA A 131 -6.64 -18.63 3.55
CA ALA A 131 -6.11 -18.38 2.20
C ALA A 131 -5.21 -17.14 2.17
N ALA A 132 -5.60 -16.05 2.84
CA ALA A 132 -4.80 -14.84 2.93
C ALA A 132 -3.48 -15.08 3.68
N LEU A 133 -3.50 -15.83 4.78
CA LEU A 133 -2.31 -16.21 5.54
C LEU A 133 -1.37 -17.11 4.72
N ALA A 134 -1.90 -18.09 4.02
CA ALA A 134 -1.12 -18.94 3.13
C ALA A 134 -0.43 -18.13 2.03
N THR A 135 -1.16 -17.18 1.42
CA THR A 135 -0.63 -16.28 0.38
C THR A 135 0.50 -15.40 0.93
N ALA A 136 0.35 -14.89 2.16
CA ALA A 136 1.36 -14.08 2.83
C ALA A 136 2.54 -14.88 3.40
N GLY A 137 2.52 -16.23 3.31
CA GLY A 137 3.58 -17.09 3.84
C GLY A 137 3.52 -17.32 5.34
N LEU A 138 2.33 -17.18 5.94
CA LEU A 138 2.07 -17.36 7.38
C LEU A 138 1.13 -18.54 7.67
N GLY A 139 0.94 -19.43 6.70
CA GLY A 139 -0.03 -20.54 6.81
C GLY A 139 0.24 -21.54 7.94
N ASP A 140 1.47 -21.65 8.42
CA ASP A 140 1.89 -22.51 9.54
C ASP A 140 1.90 -21.79 10.91
N ARG A 141 1.43 -20.54 10.95
CA ARG A 141 1.54 -19.63 12.12
C ARG A 141 0.19 -19.24 12.73
N HIS A 142 -0.88 -19.96 12.41
CA HIS A 142 -2.27 -19.62 12.75
C HIS A 142 -2.49 -19.27 14.23
N ASP A 143 -1.96 -20.07 15.14
CA ASP A 143 -2.19 -19.95 16.58
C ASP A 143 -1.17 -19.05 17.30
N ARG A 144 -0.18 -18.53 16.54
CA ARG A 144 0.84 -17.68 17.13
C ARG A 144 0.26 -16.31 17.49
N ILE A 145 0.59 -15.81 18.66
CA ILE A 145 0.19 -14.48 19.11
C ILE A 145 0.99 -13.41 18.33
N ALA A 146 0.28 -12.45 17.75
CA ALA A 146 0.85 -11.51 16.78
C ALA A 146 2.02 -10.66 17.33
N ASN A 147 1.99 -10.24 18.61
CA ASN A 147 3.07 -9.48 19.22
C ASN A 147 4.35 -10.30 19.51
N THR A 148 4.30 -11.63 19.39
CA THR A 148 5.48 -12.52 19.56
C THR A 148 6.22 -12.78 18.23
N MET A 149 5.71 -12.24 17.14
CA MET A 149 6.30 -12.37 15.81
C MET A 149 7.43 -11.35 15.60
N SER A 150 8.37 -11.66 14.69
CA SER A 150 9.35 -10.66 14.24
C SER A 150 8.66 -9.49 13.53
N HIS A 151 9.39 -8.37 13.38
CA HIS A 151 8.86 -7.19 12.70
C HIS A 151 8.45 -7.51 11.25
N GLY A 152 9.27 -8.28 10.52
CA GLY A 152 8.95 -8.73 9.17
C GLY A 152 7.71 -9.61 9.09
N GLU A 153 7.55 -10.55 10.03
CA GLU A 153 6.35 -11.39 10.13
C GLU A 153 5.08 -10.57 10.45
N GLN A 154 5.19 -9.54 11.32
CA GLN A 154 4.07 -8.63 11.60
C GLN A 154 3.65 -7.83 10.36
N ARG A 155 4.61 -7.40 9.53
CA ARG A 155 4.33 -6.76 8.24
C ARG A 155 3.68 -7.72 7.23
N GLN A 156 4.12 -8.99 7.20
CA GLN A 156 3.44 -10.00 6.39
C GLN A 156 2.00 -10.23 6.87
N LEU A 157 1.76 -10.22 8.18
CA LEU A 157 0.42 -10.32 8.75
C LEU A 157 -0.46 -9.12 8.35
N GLU A 158 0.08 -7.92 8.36
CA GLU A 158 -0.63 -6.72 7.89
C GLU A 158 -1.06 -6.86 6.43
N ILE A 159 -0.17 -7.34 5.56
CA ILE A 159 -0.50 -7.63 4.17
C ILE A 159 -1.58 -8.73 4.08
N ALA A 160 -1.47 -9.81 4.86
CA ALA A 160 -2.48 -10.85 4.92
C ALA A 160 -3.86 -10.30 5.32
N MET A 161 -3.92 -9.40 6.31
CA MET A 161 -5.15 -8.73 6.70
C MET A 161 -5.74 -7.90 5.54
N VAL A 162 -4.90 -7.16 4.81
CA VAL A 162 -5.34 -6.41 3.63
C VAL A 162 -5.88 -7.35 2.55
N LEU A 163 -5.21 -8.46 2.28
CA LEU A 163 -5.67 -9.49 1.33
C LEU A 163 -7.00 -10.10 1.77
N ALA A 164 -7.19 -10.38 3.07
CA ALA A 164 -8.41 -10.93 3.63
C ALA A 164 -9.63 -10.01 3.42
N THR A 165 -9.43 -8.69 3.26
CA THR A 165 -10.49 -7.78 2.83
C THR A 165 -10.87 -7.97 1.35
N GLY A 166 -10.15 -8.80 0.58
CA GLY A 166 -10.33 -9.01 -0.86
C GLY A 166 -9.96 -7.80 -1.70
N ALA A 167 -8.98 -7.03 -1.26
CA ALA A 167 -8.46 -5.90 -2.01
C ALA A 167 -7.84 -6.35 -3.34
N ARG A 168 -8.10 -5.59 -4.41
CA ARG A 168 -7.50 -5.77 -5.74
C ARG A 168 -6.43 -4.71 -6.04
N VAL A 169 -6.52 -3.56 -5.38
CA VAL A 169 -5.51 -2.51 -5.38
C VAL A 169 -4.92 -2.44 -3.99
N LEU A 170 -3.60 -2.59 -3.88
CA LEU A 170 -2.86 -2.55 -2.63
C LEU A 170 -2.02 -1.28 -2.57
N LEU A 171 -2.24 -0.46 -1.56
CA LEU A 171 -1.41 0.71 -1.25
C LEU A 171 -0.53 0.36 -0.06
N LEU A 172 0.76 0.15 -0.30
CA LEU A 172 1.72 -0.29 0.71
C LEU A 172 2.68 0.86 1.05
N ASP A 173 2.66 1.28 2.32
CA ASP A 173 3.41 2.43 2.82
C ASP A 173 4.61 1.93 3.64
N GLU A 174 5.81 2.00 3.04
CA GLU A 174 7.10 1.56 3.61
C GLU A 174 7.07 0.14 4.21
N PRO A 175 6.61 -0.88 3.45
CA PRO A 175 6.50 -2.24 3.99
C PRO A 175 7.85 -2.89 4.31
N LEU A 176 8.97 -2.35 3.81
CA LEU A 176 10.32 -2.86 4.02
C LEU A 176 11.06 -2.15 5.18
N ALA A 177 10.47 -1.07 5.73
CA ALA A 177 11.12 -0.26 6.76
C ALA A 177 11.48 -1.08 8.00
N GLY A 178 12.74 -0.96 8.46
CA GLY A 178 13.24 -1.61 9.68
C GLY A 178 13.49 -3.11 9.56
N MET A 179 13.45 -3.68 8.35
CA MET A 179 13.73 -5.10 8.09
C MET A 179 15.22 -5.35 7.88
N GLY A 180 15.69 -6.51 8.36
CA GLY A 180 16.99 -7.03 7.95
C GLY A 180 16.97 -7.53 6.49
N SER A 181 18.16 -7.76 5.90
CA SER A 181 18.29 -8.14 4.49
C SER A 181 17.48 -9.40 4.11
N GLN A 182 17.43 -10.40 4.98
CA GLN A 182 16.66 -11.62 4.73
C GLN A 182 15.15 -11.37 4.76
N GLU A 183 14.66 -10.56 5.70
CA GLU A 183 13.24 -10.21 5.79
C GLU A 183 12.81 -9.36 4.58
N SER A 184 13.65 -8.41 4.15
CA SER A 184 13.43 -7.60 2.94
C SER A 184 13.36 -8.48 1.69
N ALA A 185 14.27 -9.45 1.53
CA ALA A 185 14.24 -10.39 0.40
C ALA A 185 12.94 -11.24 0.40
N ASN A 186 12.48 -11.67 1.57
CA ASN A 186 11.23 -12.41 1.71
C ASN A 186 10.02 -11.53 1.35
N MET A 187 10.03 -10.27 1.76
CA MET A 187 8.97 -9.30 1.43
C MET A 187 8.95 -8.98 -0.07
N VAL A 188 10.09 -8.74 -0.69
CA VAL A 188 10.22 -8.58 -2.15
C VAL A 188 9.64 -9.79 -2.89
N SER A 189 9.97 -11.01 -2.43
CA SER A 189 9.42 -12.25 -3.00
C SER A 189 7.90 -12.34 -2.82
N LEU A 190 7.37 -11.91 -1.68
CA LEU A 190 5.92 -11.84 -1.44
C LEU A 190 5.25 -10.86 -2.40
N LEU A 191 5.77 -9.64 -2.53
CA LEU A 191 5.21 -8.62 -3.43
C LEU A 191 5.16 -9.09 -4.88
N ARG A 192 6.22 -9.76 -5.35
CA ARG A 192 6.27 -10.35 -6.70
C ARG A 192 5.22 -11.46 -6.90
N ARG A 193 4.95 -12.28 -5.87
CA ARG A 193 3.89 -13.31 -5.93
C ARG A 193 2.49 -12.70 -5.95
N LEU A 194 2.29 -11.53 -5.30
CA LEU A 194 1.01 -10.84 -5.27
C LEU A 194 0.71 -10.05 -6.54
N ALA A 195 1.74 -9.57 -7.23
CA ALA A 195 1.60 -8.69 -8.38
C ALA A 195 0.67 -9.22 -9.47
N PRO A 196 0.72 -10.51 -9.91
CA PRO A 196 -0.15 -11.01 -10.99
C PRO A 196 -1.65 -10.78 -10.76
N ASP A 197 -2.09 -10.82 -9.50
CA ASP A 197 -3.51 -10.74 -9.13
C ASP A 197 -3.92 -9.35 -8.60
N HIS A 198 -2.96 -8.41 -8.47
CA HIS A 198 -3.20 -7.12 -7.85
C HIS A 198 -2.56 -5.98 -8.64
N ALA A 199 -3.06 -4.76 -8.45
CA ALA A 199 -2.33 -3.54 -8.75
C ALA A 199 -1.71 -3.03 -7.45
N ILE A 200 -0.38 -2.90 -7.39
CA ILE A 200 0.33 -2.54 -6.16
C ILE A 200 0.97 -1.16 -6.31
N LEU A 201 0.64 -0.23 -5.39
CA LEU A 201 1.44 0.97 -5.16
C LEU A 201 2.36 0.71 -3.97
N LEU A 202 3.65 0.81 -4.21
CA LEU A 202 4.70 0.64 -3.21
C LEU A 202 5.36 2.01 -2.93
N VAL A 203 5.12 2.58 -1.75
CA VAL A 203 5.86 3.77 -1.29
C VAL A 203 7.07 3.29 -0.51
N GLU A 204 8.25 3.64 -0.96
CA GLU A 204 9.52 3.22 -0.34
C GLU A 204 10.60 4.28 -0.48
N HIS A 205 11.64 4.15 0.33
CA HIS A 205 12.85 4.96 0.27
C HIS A 205 14.11 4.12 -0.01
N ASP A 206 14.02 2.80 0.12
CA ASP A 206 15.10 1.87 -0.26
C ASP A 206 15.10 1.67 -1.78
N MET A 207 16.02 2.33 -2.43
CA MET A 207 16.17 2.31 -3.90
C MET A 207 16.46 0.91 -4.42
N ASP A 208 17.32 0.14 -3.75
CA ASP A 208 17.71 -1.20 -4.20
C ASP A 208 16.54 -2.17 -4.18
N ALA A 209 15.75 -2.14 -3.10
CA ALA A 209 14.54 -2.93 -2.99
C ALA A 209 13.49 -2.54 -4.04
N VAL A 210 13.31 -1.24 -4.29
CA VAL A 210 12.39 -0.74 -5.32
C VAL A 210 12.82 -1.19 -6.71
N PHE A 211 14.08 -1.01 -7.08
CA PHE A 211 14.59 -1.46 -8.38
C PHE A 211 14.54 -2.97 -8.56
N ALA A 212 14.57 -3.73 -7.45
CA ALA A 212 14.43 -5.19 -7.50
C ALA A 212 12.99 -5.64 -7.79
N VAL A 213 11.95 -4.83 -7.52
CA VAL A 213 10.56 -5.32 -7.53
C VAL A 213 9.61 -4.52 -8.43
N ALA A 214 9.87 -3.24 -8.68
CA ALA A 214 8.97 -2.37 -9.42
C ALA A 214 8.98 -2.63 -10.93
N ASP A 215 7.81 -2.54 -11.55
CA ASP A 215 7.64 -2.52 -13.01
C ASP A 215 7.62 -1.09 -13.55
N GLU A 216 7.22 -0.13 -12.71
CA GLU A 216 7.15 1.29 -13.01
C GLU A 216 7.49 2.09 -11.75
N ILE A 217 8.18 3.21 -11.91
CA ILE A 217 8.58 4.09 -10.81
C ILE A 217 8.14 5.51 -11.12
N THR A 218 7.48 6.16 -10.17
CA THR A 218 7.23 7.60 -10.17
C THR A 218 8.06 8.25 -9.07
N VAL A 219 8.80 9.28 -9.45
CA VAL A 219 9.59 10.10 -8.51
C VAL A 219 8.87 11.42 -8.27
N MET A 220 8.67 11.76 -7.00
CA MET A 220 8.06 13.02 -6.57
C MET A 220 9.08 13.94 -5.90
N VAL A 221 8.96 15.24 -6.17
CA VAL A 221 9.74 16.31 -5.53
C VAL A 221 8.83 17.51 -5.32
N GLY A 222 8.83 18.12 -4.13
CA GLY A 222 8.09 19.34 -3.85
C GLY A 222 6.58 19.26 -4.15
N GLY A 223 5.97 18.10 -3.95
CA GLY A 223 4.54 17.88 -4.19
C GLY A 223 4.16 17.60 -5.65
N ARG A 224 5.12 17.48 -6.55
CA ARG A 224 4.89 17.24 -7.99
C ARG A 224 5.59 15.96 -8.46
N VAL A 225 5.11 15.39 -9.56
CA VAL A 225 5.83 14.33 -10.27
C VAL A 225 7.02 14.96 -11.00
N LEU A 226 8.22 14.51 -10.67
CA LEU A 226 9.43 14.87 -11.38
C LEU A 226 9.58 14.03 -12.66
N GLU A 227 9.47 12.72 -12.50
CA GLU A 227 9.62 11.77 -13.60
C GLU A 227 8.88 10.48 -13.29
N SER A 228 8.42 9.78 -14.35
CA SER A 228 7.75 8.48 -14.25
C SER A 228 8.19 7.59 -15.41
N GLY A 229 8.48 6.32 -15.13
CA GLY A 229 8.93 5.40 -16.18
C GLY A 229 9.42 4.06 -15.66
N ALA A 230 9.99 3.27 -16.57
CA ALA A 230 10.63 1.99 -16.23
C ALA A 230 11.82 2.19 -15.29
N PRO A 231 12.14 1.20 -14.43
CA PRO A 231 13.23 1.30 -13.45
C PRO A 231 14.57 1.72 -14.07
N GLU A 232 14.91 1.20 -15.24
CA GLU A 232 16.18 1.51 -15.93
C GLU A 232 16.24 2.98 -16.38
N ALA A 233 15.12 3.54 -16.85
CA ALA A 233 15.03 4.95 -17.25
C ALA A 233 15.21 5.87 -16.03
N ILE A 234 14.52 5.57 -14.93
CA ILE A 234 14.62 6.34 -13.67
C ILE A 234 16.03 6.29 -13.11
N ARG A 235 16.69 5.11 -13.12
CA ARG A 235 18.08 4.95 -12.67
C ARG A 235 19.06 5.79 -13.50
N ALA A 236 18.82 5.92 -14.80
CA ALA A 236 19.68 6.69 -15.72
C ALA A 236 19.41 8.20 -15.65
N SER A 237 18.29 8.64 -15.08
CA SER A 237 17.86 10.05 -15.07
C SER A 237 18.82 10.93 -14.26
N ALA A 238 19.32 11.98 -14.89
CA ALA A 238 20.14 13.01 -14.23
C ALA A 238 19.28 13.85 -13.24
N ALA A 239 18.05 14.17 -13.62
CA ALA A 239 17.13 14.94 -12.77
C ALA A 239 16.79 14.21 -11.48
N VAL A 240 16.56 12.88 -11.56
CA VAL A 240 16.32 12.05 -10.38
C VAL A 240 17.54 12.01 -9.47
N ARG A 241 18.73 11.83 -10.04
CA ARG A 241 19.98 11.83 -9.25
C ARG A 241 20.22 13.16 -8.54
N GLU A 242 20.02 14.27 -9.23
CA GLU A 242 20.16 15.61 -8.64
C GLU A 242 19.16 15.85 -7.50
N ALA A 243 17.90 15.39 -7.64
CA ALA A 243 16.87 15.52 -6.61
C ALA A 243 17.21 14.77 -5.31
N TYR A 244 17.94 13.67 -5.40
CA TYR A 244 18.42 12.91 -4.24
C TYR A 244 19.73 13.46 -3.65
N LEU A 245 20.69 13.82 -4.50
CA LEU A 245 22.00 14.39 -4.07
C LEU A 245 21.86 15.82 -3.52
N GLY A 246 20.93 16.62 -4.05
CA GLY A 246 20.69 17.97 -3.58
C GLY A 246 20.13 18.06 -2.16
N ASN A 247 19.48 16.99 -1.66
CA ASN A 247 18.96 16.92 -0.29
C ASN A 247 20.04 16.56 0.75
N ASP A 248 21.10 15.84 0.39
CA ASP A 248 22.19 15.51 1.31
C ASP A 248 23.11 16.71 1.62
N LEU A 249 23.10 17.73 0.76
CA LEU A 249 23.89 18.95 0.96
C LEU A 249 23.18 20.03 1.82
N SER A 250 21.91 19.85 2.16
CA SER A 250 21.12 20.84 2.93
C SER A 250 21.06 20.55 4.45
N VAL A 251 21.77 19.54 4.95
CA VAL A 251 21.74 19.13 6.37
C VAL A 251 22.93 19.68 7.16
N ASP A 252 23.92 20.31 6.49
CA ASP A 252 25.12 20.93 7.13
C ASP A 252 25.15 22.47 6.92
N SER A 253 24.10 23.16 7.38
CA SER A 253 24.15 24.64 7.44
C SER A 253 23.42 25.15 8.68
#